data_0ef1ea3f4e6149c8b400c74ee33d96d1
#
_entry.id   0ef1ea3f4e6149c8b400c74ee33d96d1
#
_cell.length_a   1.000
_cell.length_b   1.000
_cell.length_c   1.000
_cell.angle_alpha   90.00
_cell.angle_beta   90.00
_cell.angle_gamma   90.00
#
_symmetry.space_group_name_H-M   'P 1'
#
loop_
_entity.id
_entity.type
_entity.pdbx_description
1 polymer ?
#
loop_
_entity_poly.entity_id
_entity_poly.type
_entity_poly.pdbx_seq_one_letter_code
_entity_poly.pdbx_strand_id
1 'polypeptide(L)'
;MEKLLELENVSYSYQDGKEKNQILDHASYLFEKGKIYAVVGASGSGKTTTLSLASGLDKPDDGKVLFKGKDIQEIGLNKYRREDISIVFQSYNLIYYMNALENVMSALEIAGIKRKDKKEYCLSILEQLGLSKDECKRDIRQLSGGQQQRVAIARALINDPYVIFADEPTGALDSETGIQIMNILKELNKEGKTIIMVTHDGDLVDYATRVIKIKDGVIWEGK
;
A
#
# COMPACT_ATOMS: atom_id res chain seq x y z
N MET A 1 -4.93 -22.77 -0.99
CA MET A 1 -4.53 -21.35 -0.81
C MET A 1 -5.24 -20.53 -1.87
N GLU A 2 -5.89 -19.41 -1.47
CA GLU A 2 -6.68 -18.58 -2.40
C GLU A 2 -5.76 -17.56 -3.08
N LYS A 3 -5.65 -17.63 -4.41
CA LYS A 3 -4.91 -16.67 -5.24
C LYS A 3 -5.61 -15.32 -5.17
N LEU A 4 -4.87 -14.23 -4.91
CA LEU A 4 -5.45 -12.90 -4.83
C LEU A 4 -4.90 -11.96 -5.89
N LEU A 5 -3.58 -11.85 -5.98
CA LEU A 5 -2.88 -10.96 -6.92
C LEU A 5 -1.74 -11.74 -7.56
N GLU A 6 -1.55 -11.61 -8.86
CA GLU A 6 -0.52 -12.34 -9.61
C GLU A 6 0.16 -11.41 -10.61
N LEU A 7 1.48 -11.42 -10.62
CA LEU A 7 2.30 -10.89 -11.70
C LEU A 7 2.58 -12.04 -12.66
N GLU A 8 2.22 -11.91 -13.93
CA GLU A 8 2.39 -12.94 -14.96
C GLU A 8 3.32 -12.41 -16.07
N ASN A 9 4.57 -12.89 -16.09
CA ASN A 9 5.61 -12.51 -17.06
C ASN A 9 5.78 -11.00 -17.24
N VAL A 10 5.73 -10.24 -16.15
CA VAL A 10 5.75 -8.78 -16.18
C VAL A 10 7.15 -8.27 -16.52
N SER A 11 7.24 -7.48 -17.59
CA SER A 11 8.45 -6.73 -17.95
C SER A 11 8.16 -5.23 -17.90
N TYR A 12 9.14 -4.46 -17.43
CA TYR A 12 9.01 -3.01 -17.32
C TYR A 12 10.36 -2.30 -17.40
N SER A 13 10.39 -1.17 -18.10
CA SER A 13 11.59 -0.37 -18.29
C SER A 13 11.29 1.13 -18.14
N TYR A 14 12.22 1.86 -17.56
CA TYR A 14 12.20 3.31 -17.66
C TYR A 14 12.99 3.78 -18.88
N GLN A 15 12.49 4.82 -19.53
CA GLN A 15 13.22 5.50 -20.59
C GLN A 15 13.93 6.70 -20.00
N ASP A 16 15.26 6.66 -19.98
CA ASP A 16 16.11 7.79 -19.57
C ASP A 16 16.82 8.34 -20.82
N GLY A 17 16.26 9.39 -21.39
CA GLY A 17 16.73 9.93 -22.66
C GLY A 17 16.63 8.92 -23.80
N LYS A 18 17.78 8.44 -24.30
CA LYS A 18 17.86 7.43 -25.38
C LYS A 18 18.07 6.01 -24.85
N GLU A 19 18.37 5.84 -23.59
CA GLU A 19 18.64 4.53 -22.99
C GLU A 19 17.37 3.95 -22.35
N LYS A 20 17.10 2.67 -22.63
CA LYS A 20 16.03 1.90 -22.00
C LYS A 20 16.65 1.10 -20.85
N ASN A 21 16.32 1.46 -19.61
CA ASN A 21 16.78 0.77 -18.43
C ASN A 21 15.72 -0.23 -17.95
N GLN A 22 15.97 -1.52 -18.16
CA GLN A 22 15.07 -2.59 -17.77
C GLN A 22 15.11 -2.78 -16.25
N ILE A 23 13.95 -2.76 -15.62
CA ILE A 23 13.79 -2.88 -14.17
C ILE A 23 13.21 -4.23 -13.78
N LEU A 24 12.23 -4.73 -14.55
CA LEU A 24 11.68 -6.07 -14.40
C LEU A 24 11.80 -6.82 -15.73
N ASP A 25 12.17 -8.10 -15.65
CA ASP A 25 12.37 -8.98 -16.79
C ASP A 25 11.58 -10.28 -16.60
N HIS A 26 10.44 -10.41 -17.29
CA HIS A 26 9.53 -11.56 -17.22
C HIS A 26 9.21 -11.99 -15.78
N ALA A 27 9.11 -11.02 -14.87
CA ALA A 27 8.89 -11.25 -13.46
C ALA A 27 7.52 -11.87 -13.21
N SER A 28 7.48 -12.97 -12.48
CA SER A 28 6.24 -13.67 -12.12
C SER A 28 6.21 -13.96 -10.63
N TYR A 29 5.10 -13.63 -9.97
CA TYR A 29 4.90 -13.96 -8.56
C TYR A 29 3.41 -13.99 -8.20
N LEU A 30 3.04 -14.91 -7.30
CA LEU A 30 1.67 -15.07 -6.81
C LEU A 30 1.55 -14.66 -5.35
N PHE A 31 0.70 -13.68 -5.08
CA PHE A 31 0.32 -13.24 -3.74
C PHE A 31 -0.97 -13.94 -3.30
N GLU A 32 -0.90 -14.62 -2.16
CA GLU A 32 -2.03 -15.30 -1.54
C GLU A 32 -2.80 -14.34 -0.63
N LYS A 33 -4.11 -14.55 -0.51
CA LYS A 33 -4.98 -13.76 0.37
C LYS A 33 -4.61 -13.95 1.85
N GLY A 34 -4.73 -12.86 2.63
CA GLY A 34 -4.56 -12.88 4.08
C GLY A 34 -3.13 -13.10 4.55
N LYS A 35 -2.12 -12.75 3.74
CA LYS A 35 -0.71 -12.83 4.09
C LYS A 35 -0.11 -11.43 4.21
N ILE A 36 0.99 -11.33 4.97
CA ILE A 36 1.87 -10.16 4.99
C ILE A 36 3.11 -10.50 4.20
N TYR A 37 3.38 -9.74 3.15
CA TYR A 37 4.56 -9.86 2.30
C TYR A 37 5.52 -8.72 2.57
N ALA A 38 6.81 -9.03 2.78
CA ALA A 38 7.90 -8.06 2.75
C ALA A 38 8.66 -8.21 1.44
N VAL A 39 8.64 -7.17 0.62
CA VAL A 39 9.40 -7.08 -0.63
C VAL A 39 10.72 -6.38 -0.32
N VAL A 40 11.82 -7.12 -0.41
CA VAL A 40 13.16 -6.65 -0.07
C VAL A 40 14.12 -6.73 -1.27
N GLY A 41 15.17 -5.91 -1.24
CA GLY A 41 16.20 -5.87 -2.27
C GLY A 41 17.04 -4.61 -2.16
N ALA A 42 18.13 -4.54 -2.91
CA ALA A 42 18.98 -3.34 -2.95
C ALA A 42 18.22 -2.09 -3.46
N SER A 43 18.75 -0.89 -3.20
CA SER A 43 18.21 0.32 -3.83
C SER A 43 18.28 0.17 -5.35
N GLY A 44 17.22 0.59 -6.04
CA GLY A 44 17.12 0.46 -7.50
C GLY A 44 16.79 -0.94 -8.03
N SER A 45 16.58 -1.95 -7.18
CA SER A 45 16.26 -3.33 -7.63
C SER A 45 14.86 -3.53 -8.22
N GLY A 46 14.00 -2.50 -8.23
CA GLY A 46 12.65 -2.57 -8.78
C GLY A 46 11.52 -2.78 -7.76
N LYS A 47 11.77 -2.68 -6.45
CA LYS A 47 10.75 -2.86 -5.39
C LYS A 47 9.55 -1.91 -5.56
N THR A 48 9.80 -0.60 -5.57
CA THR A 48 8.76 0.42 -5.74
C THR A 48 8.08 0.31 -7.11
N THR A 49 8.85 -0.06 -8.15
CA THR A 49 8.30 -0.35 -9.48
C THR A 49 7.33 -1.53 -9.44
N THR A 50 7.72 -2.63 -8.79
CA THR A 50 6.85 -3.80 -8.60
C THR A 50 5.57 -3.42 -7.87
N LEU A 51 5.67 -2.61 -6.80
CA LEU A 51 4.51 -2.10 -6.08
C LEU A 51 3.63 -1.23 -6.97
N SER A 52 4.22 -0.33 -7.76
CA SER A 52 3.49 0.56 -8.67
C SER A 52 2.71 -0.22 -9.74
N LEU A 53 3.32 -1.25 -10.32
CA LEU A 53 2.66 -2.12 -11.30
C LEU A 53 1.56 -2.96 -10.64
N ALA A 54 1.85 -3.60 -9.52
CA ALA A 54 0.91 -4.44 -8.78
C ALA A 54 -0.30 -3.65 -8.27
N SER A 55 -0.12 -2.38 -7.91
CA SER A 55 -1.20 -1.48 -7.47
C SER A 55 -1.90 -0.76 -8.63
N GLY A 56 -1.46 -0.95 -9.87
CA GLY A 56 -2.04 -0.28 -11.05
C GLY A 56 -1.79 1.24 -11.08
N LEU A 57 -0.77 1.74 -10.38
CA LEU A 57 -0.28 3.11 -10.55
C LEU A 57 0.42 3.27 -11.89
N ASP A 58 1.04 2.19 -12.36
CA ASP A 58 1.67 2.13 -13.67
C ASP A 58 1.26 0.87 -14.41
N LYS A 59 1.64 0.74 -15.67
CA LYS A 59 1.32 -0.40 -16.55
C LYS A 59 2.61 -1.11 -16.95
N PRO A 60 2.63 -2.46 -17.00
CA PRO A 60 3.76 -3.18 -17.53
C PRO A 60 3.94 -2.92 -19.05
N ASP A 61 5.19 -2.99 -19.52
CA ASP A 61 5.51 -2.97 -20.97
C ASP A 61 5.04 -4.27 -21.62
N ASP A 62 5.17 -5.41 -20.92
CA ASP A 62 4.72 -6.74 -21.33
C ASP A 62 4.28 -7.55 -20.09
N GLY A 63 3.48 -8.59 -20.33
CA GLY A 63 2.89 -9.41 -19.27
C GLY A 63 1.62 -8.78 -18.70
N LYS A 64 1.15 -9.31 -17.57
CA LYS A 64 -0.12 -8.92 -16.96
C LYS A 64 -0.04 -8.89 -15.44
N VAL A 65 -0.90 -8.06 -14.84
CA VAL A 65 -1.20 -8.09 -13.41
C VAL A 65 -2.64 -8.57 -13.24
N LEU A 66 -2.81 -9.71 -12.57
CA LEU A 66 -4.12 -10.32 -12.39
C LEU A 66 -4.58 -10.14 -10.94
N PHE A 67 -5.78 -9.63 -10.75
CA PHE A 67 -6.46 -9.57 -9.45
C PHE A 67 -7.64 -10.51 -9.46
N LYS A 68 -7.64 -11.50 -8.54
CA LYS A 68 -8.65 -12.59 -8.51
C LYS A 68 -8.81 -13.28 -9.88
N GLY A 69 -7.67 -13.47 -10.58
CA GLY A 69 -7.63 -14.12 -11.88
C GLY A 69 -8.06 -13.25 -13.07
N LYS A 70 -8.35 -11.96 -12.87
CA LYS A 70 -8.75 -11.03 -13.94
C LYS A 70 -7.70 -9.93 -14.10
N ASP A 71 -7.34 -9.60 -15.34
CA ASP A 71 -6.40 -8.51 -15.64
C ASP A 71 -6.93 -7.18 -15.08
N ILE A 72 -6.08 -6.48 -14.30
CA ILE A 72 -6.44 -5.18 -13.71
C ILE A 72 -6.71 -4.11 -14.79
N GLN A 73 -6.14 -4.25 -15.97
CA GLN A 73 -6.44 -3.37 -17.10
C GLN A 73 -7.87 -3.59 -17.61
N GLU A 74 -8.36 -4.85 -17.65
CA GLU A 74 -9.74 -5.18 -18.00
C GLU A 74 -10.74 -4.76 -16.92
N ILE A 75 -10.35 -4.82 -15.63
CA ILE A 75 -11.14 -4.26 -14.52
C ILE A 75 -11.26 -2.74 -14.67
N GLY A 76 -10.21 -2.11 -15.21
CA GLY A 76 -10.00 -0.68 -15.26
C GLY A 76 -9.23 -0.18 -14.04
N LEU A 77 -8.03 0.38 -14.27
CA LEU A 77 -7.09 0.75 -13.21
C LEU A 77 -7.70 1.70 -12.16
N ASN A 78 -8.54 2.65 -12.59
CA ASN A 78 -9.20 3.57 -11.66
C ASN A 78 -10.21 2.84 -10.76
N LYS A 79 -10.94 1.86 -11.30
CA LYS A 79 -11.88 1.04 -10.54
C LYS A 79 -11.13 0.16 -9.56
N TYR A 80 -10.09 -0.54 -10.00
CA TYR A 80 -9.24 -1.39 -9.18
C TYR A 80 -8.66 -0.63 -7.98
N ARG A 81 -8.06 0.56 -8.22
CA ARG A 81 -7.53 1.40 -7.13
C ARG A 81 -8.61 1.95 -6.19
N ARG A 82 -9.80 2.21 -6.71
CA ARG A 82 -10.89 2.77 -5.91
C ARG A 82 -11.60 1.73 -5.04
N GLU A 83 -11.73 0.49 -5.52
CA GLU A 83 -12.61 -0.51 -4.93
C GLU A 83 -11.87 -1.68 -4.27
N ASP A 84 -10.70 -2.06 -4.78
CA ASP A 84 -10.07 -3.33 -4.42
C ASP A 84 -8.78 -3.18 -3.59
N ILE A 85 -8.05 -2.08 -3.78
CA ILE A 85 -6.75 -1.90 -3.12
C ILE A 85 -6.62 -0.53 -2.46
N SER A 86 -5.59 -0.39 -1.64
CA SER A 86 -5.15 0.90 -1.12
C SER A 86 -3.63 0.97 -1.04
N ILE A 87 -3.10 2.20 -0.98
CA ILE A 87 -1.67 2.43 -0.93
C ILE A 87 -1.35 3.37 0.23
N VAL A 88 -0.40 2.97 1.06
CA VAL A 88 0.21 3.75 2.13
C VAL A 88 1.63 4.10 1.71
N PHE A 89 1.95 5.38 1.63
CA PHE A 89 3.26 5.87 1.20
C PHE A 89 4.12 6.31 2.38
N GLN A 90 5.43 6.27 2.22
CA GLN A 90 6.41 6.79 3.18
C GLN A 90 6.19 8.27 3.50
N SER A 91 5.87 9.08 2.50
CA SER A 91 5.65 10.54 2.63
C SER A 91 4.22 10.92 3.00
N TYR A 92 3.41 9.96 3.49
CA TYR A 92 2.01 10.10 3.89
C TYR A 92 1.05 10.55 2.78
N ASN A 93 1.45 11.40 1.87
CA ASN A 93 0.67 11.98 0.77
C ASN A 93 -0.67 12.59 1.22
N LEU A 94 -0.65 13.28 2.37
CA LEU A 94 -1.82 13.95 2.93
C LEU A 94 -2.07 15.31 2.28
N ILE A 95 -3.31 15.73 2.28
CA ILE A 95 -3.72 17.05 1.78
C ILE A 95 -3.53 18.06 2.90
N TYR A 96 -2.46 18.85 2.85
CA TYR A 96 -1.99 19.70 3.95
C TYR A 96 -2.91 20.87 4.33
N TYR A 97 -3.82 21.30 3.47
CA TYR A 97 -4.83 22.32 3.77
C TYR A 97 -6.13 21.74 4.35
N MET A 98 -6.17 20.43 4.58
CA MET A 98 -7.25 19.71 5.24
C MET A 98 -6.79 19.19 6.60
N ASN A 99 -7.72 19.11 7.56
CA ASN A 99 -7.46 18.40 8.82
C ASN A 99 -7.49 16.87 8.63
N ALA A 100 -7.21 16.10 9.69
CA ALA A 100 -7.17 14.64 9.61
C ALA A 100 -8.51 14.03 9.16
N LEU A 101 -9.62 14.48 9.73
CA LEU A 101 -10.96 14.01 9.37
C LEU A 101 -11.31 14.34 7.91
N GLU A 102 -11.01 15.54 7.45
CA GLU A 102 -11.25 15.95 6.06
C GLU A 102 -10.44 15.13 5.05
N ASN A 103 -9.18 14.77 5.38
CA ASN A 103 -8.39 13.87 4.57
C ASN A 103 -9.06 12.50 4.37
N VAL A 104 -9.62 11.92 5.43
CA VAL A 104 -10.32 10.63 5.36
C VAL A 104 -11.67 10.75 4.66
N MET A 105 -12.42 11.83 4.92
CA MET A 105 -13.69 12.11 4.26
C MET A 105 -13.53 12.31 2.74
N SER A 106 -12.45 12.98 2.30
CA SER A 106 -12.17 13.15 0.88
C SER A 106 -11.98 11.82 0.15
N ALA A 107 -11.30 10.86 0.78
CA ALA A 107 -11.12 9.52 0.21
C ALA A 107 -12.46 8.77 0.11
N LEU A 108 -13.34 8.90 1.10
CA LEU A 108 -14.68 8.30 1.07
C LEU A 108 -15.53 8.89 -0.08
N GLU A 109 -15.40 10.17 -0.36
CA GLU A 109 -16.09 10.81 -1.48
C GLU A 109 -15.53 10.37 -2.84
N ILE A 110 -14.20 10.29 -2.98
CA ILE A 110 -13.53 9.79 -4.18
C ILE A 110 -13.91 8.33 -4.43
N ALA A 111 -13.99 7.51 -3.39
CA ALA A 111 -14.46 6.12 -3.49
C ALA A 111 -15.94 6.02 -3.91
N GLY A 112 -16.70 7.11 -3.86
CA GLY A 112 -18.12 7.14 -4.22
C GLY A 112 -19.02 6.43 -3.21
N ILE A 113 -18.55 6.24 -1.99
CA ILE A 113 -19.27 5.53 -0.92
C ILE A 113 -20.37 6.44 -0.37
N LYS A 114 -21.62 6.06 -0.59
CA LYS A 114 -22.79 6.79 -0.12
C LYS A 114 -23.18 6.34 1.29
N ARG A 115 -22.94 7.18 2.29
CA ARG A 115 -23.34 6.95 3.69
C ARG A 115 -24.02 8.21 4.23
N LYS A 116 -25.01 8.03 5.12
CA LYS A 116 -25.65 9.16 5.84
C LYS A 116 -24.79 9.62 7.01
N ASP A 117 -24.01 8.71 7.61
CA ASP A 117 -23.14 8.85 8.78
C ASP A 117 -21.65 9.02 8.41
N LYS A 118 -21.35 9.70 7.29
CA LYS A 118 -19.98 9.83 6.75
C LYS A 118 -18.98 10.30 7.79
N LYS A 119 -19.33 11.36 8.53
CA LYS A 119 -18.44 11.97 9.52
C LYS A 119 -18.14 11.04 10.68
N GLU A 120 -19.19 10.42 11.22
CA GLU A 120 -19.10 9.48 12.35
C GLU A 120 -18.29 8.25 11.96
N TYR A 121 -18.50 7.74 10.74
CA TYR A 121 -17.74 6.61 10.20
C TYR A 121 -16.26 6.94 10.05
N CYS A 122 -15.91 8.09 9.45
CA CYS A 122 -14.52 8.50 9.31
C CYS A 122 -13.85 8.75 10.67
N LEU A 123 -14.57 9.35 11.63
CA LEU A 123 -14.08 9.50 13.00
C LEU A 123 -13.83 8.17 13.68
N SER A 124 -14.74 7.18 13.53
CA SER A 124 -14.56 5.87 14.15
C SER A 124 -13.31 5.14 13.65
N ILE A 125 -12.97 5.26 12.37
CA ILE A 125 -11.73 4.68 11.82
C ILE A 125 -10.50 5.39 12.41
N LEU A 126 -10.50 6.72 12.48
CA LEU A 126 -9.40 7.48 13.06
C LEU A 126 -9.20 7.15 14.54
N GLU A 127 -10.28 7.04 15.32
CA GLU A 127 -10.25 6.66 16.75
C GLU A 127 -9.76 5.22 16.94
N GLN A 128 -10.17 4.27 16.09
CA GLN A 128 -9.66 2.89 16.10
C GLN A 128 -8.15 2.82 15.85
N LEU A 129 -7.62 3.75 15.04
CA LEU A 129 -6.20 3.89 14.80
C LEU A 129 -5.48 4.74 15.87
N GLY A 130 -6.16 5.11 16.95
CA GLY A 130 -5.59 5.75 18.13
C GLY A 130 -5.44 7.27 18.02
N LEU A 131 -6.18 7.96 17.14
CA LEU A 131 -6.29 9.42 17.17
C LEU A 131 -7.45 9.85 18.05
N SER A 132 -7.21 10.81 18.94
CA SER A 132 -8.27 11.44 19.72
C SER A 132 -9.16 12.33 18.84
N LYS A 133 -10.38 12.62 19.34
CA LYS A 133 -11.32 13.52 18.65
C LYS A 133 -10.76 14.92 18.36
N ASP A 134 -9.88 15.40 19.23
CA ASP A 134 -9.24 16.70 19.07
C ASP A 134 -8.15 16.64 17.99
N GLU A 135 -7.36 15.57 17.95
CA GLU A 135 -6.36 15.35 16.90
C GLU A 135 -7.00 15.20 15.53
N CYS A 136 -8.18 14.55 15.45
CA CYS A 136 -8.92 14.43 14.19
C CYS A 136 -9.30 15.78 13.54
N LYS A 137 -9.38 16.84 14.34
CA LYS A 137 -9.72 18.20 13.87
C LYS A 137 -8.51 19.10 13.65
N ARG A 138 -7.30 18.67 14.04
CA ARG A 138 -6.08 19.47 13.88
C ARG A 138 -5.65 19.52 12.43
N ASP A 139 -5.02 20.63 12.06
CA ASP A 139 -4.27 20.75 10.80
C ASP A 139 -3.22 19.65 10.75
N ILE A 140 -3.06 19.03 9.58
CA ILE A 140 -2.10 17.93 9.38
C ILE A 140 -0.69 18.31 9.83
N ARG A 141 -0.27 19.56 9.62
CA ARG A 141 1.05 20.08 10.01
C ARG A 141 1.29 20.15 11.51
N GLN A 142 0.22 20.07 12.32
CA GLN A 142 0.27 20.06 13.79
C GLN A 142 0.31 18.64 14.36
N LEU A 143 0.21 17.63 13.51
CA LEU A 143 0.27 16.23 13.90
C LEU A 143 1.71 15.72 13.82
N SER A 144 2.09 14.82 14.74
CA SER A 144 3.36 14.11 14.66
C SER A 144 3.41 13.21 13.41
N GLY A 145 4.62 12.78 12.99
CA GLY A 145 4.78 11.87 11.87
C GLY A 145 3.96 10.58 12.00
N GLY A 146 3.97 9.98 13.20
CA GLY A 146 3.16 8.79 13.50
C GLY A 146 1.65 9.03 13.43
N GLN A 147 1.19 10.21 13.87
CA GLN A 147 -0.21 10.60 13.73
C GLN A 147 -0.59 10.81 12.26
N GLN A 148 0.28 11.47 11.48
CA GLN A 148 0.08 11.63 10.03
C GLN A 148 0.03 10.28 9.31
N GLN A 149 0.90 9.33 9.69
CA GLN A 149 0.87 7.97 9.12
C GLN A 149 -0.42 7.23 9.47
N ARG A 150 -0.94 7.37 10.69
CA ARG A 150 -2.25 6.81 11.07
C ARG A 150 -3.40 7.42 10.26
N VAL A 151 -3.35 8.72 9.95
CA VAL A 151 -4.32 9.37 9.04
C VAL A 151 -4.20 8.79 7.62
N ALA A 152 -2.98 8.56 7.12
CA ALA A 152 -2.77 7.94 5.81
C ALA A 152 -3.31 6.50 5.76
N ILE A 153 -3.14 5.72 6.83
CA ILE A 153 -3.72 4.37 6.98
C ILE A 153 -5.25 4.46 7.06
N ALA A 154 -5.81 5.38 7.87
CA ALA A 154 -7.25 5.60 7.95
C ALA A 154 -7.86 5.87 6.56
N ARG A 155 -7.20 6.75 5.79
CA ARG A 155 -7.59 7.05 4.41
C ARG A 155 -7.53 5.81 3.52
N ALA A 156 -6.54 4.95 3.71
CA ALA A 156 -6.38 3.73 2.95
C ALA A 156 -7.44 2.66 3.30
N LEU A 157 -8.04 2.70 4.48
CA LEU A 157 -9.04 1.73 4.93
C LEU A 157 -10.47 2.09 4.54
N ILE A 158 -10.71 3.30 4.07
CA ILE A 158 -12.07 3.85 3.91
C ILE A 158 -12.93 3.06 2.92
N ASN A 159 -12.33 2.43 1.93
CA ASN A 159 -12.98 1.61 0.90
C ASN A 159 -12.92 0.10 1.19
N ASP A 160 -12.52 -0.29 2.41
CA ASP A 160 -12.41 -1.70 2.83
C ASP A 160 -11.61 -2.59 1.86
N PRO A 161 -10.33 -2.25 1.53
CA PRO A 161 -9.57 -2.88 0.47
C PRO A 161 -9.26 -4.36 0.76
N TYR A 162 -9.07 -5.18 -0.28
CA TYR A 162 -8.55 -6.54 -0.15
C TYR A 162 -7.02 -6.55 0.03
N VAL A 163 -6.33 -5.60 -0.60
CA VAL A 163 -4.87 -5.47 -0.56
C VAL A 163 -4.48 -4.08 -0.10
N ILE A 164 -3.57 -4.01 0.86
CA ILE A 164 -2.92 -2.78 1.29
C ILE A 164 -1.47 -2.86 0.84
N PHE A 165 -1.10 -2.02 -0.11
CA PHE A 165 0.29 -1.80 -0.47
C PHE A 165 0.89 -0.76 0.49
N ALA A 166 2.12 -1.00 0.96
CA ALA A 166 2.81 -0.09 1.86
C ALA A 166 4.25 0.13 1.36
N ASP A 167 4.55 1.33 0.90
CA ASP A 167 5.89 1.70 0.45
C ASP A 167 6.62 2.36 1.62
N GLU A 168 7.54 1.62 2.23
CA GLU A 168 8.32 2.01 3.41
C GLU A 168 7.45 2.66 4.53
N PRO A 169 6.45 1.94 5.07
CA PRO A 169 5.41 2.55 5.91
C PRO A 169 5.92 3.16 7.22
N THR A 170 7.16 2.89 7.61
CA THR A 170 7.79 3.38 8.83
C THR A 170 9.07 4.19 8.58
N GLY A 171 9.48 4.33 7.31
CA GLY A 171 10.78 4.90 6.97
C GLY A 171 11.00 6.38 7.36
N ALA A 172 9.94 7.10 7.72
CA ALA A 172 10.00 8.48 8.20
C ALA A 172 9.73 8.59 9.72
N LEU A 173 9.68 7.47 10.46
CA LEU A 173 9.29 7.41 11.86
C LEU A 173 10.44 6.94 12.74
N ASP A 174 10.39 7.31 14.03
CA ASP A 174 11.23 6.69 15.05
C ASP A 174 10.83 5.23 15.27
N SER A 175 11.73 4.44 15.85
CA SER A 175 11.54 2.99 16.02
C SER A 175 10.30 2.63 16.85
N GLU A 176 9.98 3.37 17.93
CA GLU A 176 8.82 3.09 18.76
C GLU A 176 7.51 3.32 18.01
N THR A 177 7.42 4.45 17.32
CA THR A 177 6.27 4.79 16.45
C THR A 177 6.16 3.81 15.29
N GLY A 178 7.28 3.39 14.69
CA GLY A 178 7.33 2.39 13.64
C GLY A 178 6.72 1.05 14.08
N ILE A 179 7.08 0.56 15.27
CA ILE A 179 6.47 -0.65 15.85
C ILE A 179 4.96 -0.51 16.01
N GLN A 180 4.47 0.65 16.44
CA GLN A 180 3.03 0.89 16.58
C GLN A 180 2.31 0.81 15.23
N ILE A 181 2.89 1.36 14.17
CA ILE A 181 2.34 1.28 12.80
C ILE A 181 2.34 -0.16 12.31
N MET A 182 3.42 -0.92 12.52
CA MET A 182 3.47 -2.32 12.13
C MET A 182 2.45 -3.19 12.87
N ASN A 183 2.20 -2.91 14.16
CA ASN A 183 1.14 -3.58 14.91
C ASN A 183 -0.25 -3.29 14.33
N ILE A 184 -0.52 -2.06 13.90
CA ILE A 184 -1.76 -1.72 13.18
C ILE A 184 -1.90 -2.58 11.91
N LEU A 185 -0.87 -2.66 11.07
CA LEU A 185 -0.89 -3.46 9.86
C LEU A 185 -1.10 -4.96 10.17
N LYS A 186 -0.49 -5.46 11.25
CA LYS A 186 -0.67 -6.84 11.70
C LYS A 186 -2.10 -7.14 12.15
N GLU A 187 -2.75 -6.22 12.87
CA GLU A 187 -4.17 -6.38 13.25
C GLU A 187 -5.07 -6.38 12.00
N LEU A 188 -4.85 -5.48 11.06
CA LEU A 188 -5.57 -5.46 9.78
C LEU A 188 -5.41 -6.78 9.00
N ASN A 189 -4.23 -7.38 9.06
CA ASN A 189 -4.02 -8.71 8.44
C ASN A 189 -4.83 -9.80 9.17
N LYS A 190 -4.92 -9.79 10.50
CA LYS A 190 -5.78 -10.71 11.25
C LYS A 190 -7.25 -10.58 10.89
N GLU A 191 -7.69 -9.38 10.49
CA GLU A 191 -9.03 -9.11 9.95
C GLU A 191 -9.19 -9.59 8.50
N GLY A 192 -8.17 -10.22 7.91
CA GLY A 192 -8.21 -10.83 6.59
C GLY A 192 -7.65 -9.98 5.45
N LYS A 193 -7.09 -8.79 5.74
CA LYS A 193 -6.43 -7.97 4.72
C LYS A 193 -5.11 -8.61 4.29
N THR A 194 -4.80 -8.51 3.00
CA THR A 194 -3.48 -8.86 2.47
C THR A 194 -2.61 -7.62 2.46
N ILE A 195 -1.38 -7.73 2.96
CA ILE A 195 -0.46 -6.60 3.05
C ILE A 195 0.78 -6.92 2.21
N ILE A 196 1.15 -6.01 1.34
CA ILE A 196 2.37 -6.10 0.51
C ILE A 196 3.19 -4.85 0.82
N MET A 197 4.22 -5.01 1.64
CA MET A 197 5.09 -3.90 2.00
C MET A 197 6.44 -3.97 1.31
N VAL A 198 6.92 -2.85 0.84
CA VAL A 198 8.30 -2.63 0.42
C VAL A 198 9.07 -2.09 1.62
N THR A 199 10.19 -2.69 1.93
CA THR A 199 11.08 -2.21 2.99
C THR A 199 12.53 -2.58 2.75
N HIS A 200 13.44 -1.75 3.26
CA HIS A 200 14.86 -2.06 3.39
C HIS A 200 15.25 -2.33 4.86
N ASP A 201 14.30 -2.20 5.78
CA ASP A 201 14.50 -2.43 7.21
C ASP A 201 14.33 -3.92 7.54
N GLY A 202 15.39 -4.54 8.06
CA GLY A 202 15.41 -5.95 8.45
C GLY A 202 14.42 -6.28 9.57
N ASP A 203 14.18 -5.35 10.51
CA ASP A 203 13.28 -5.56 11.65
C ASP A 203 11.81 -5.67 11.18
N LEU A 204 11.45 -5.02 10.06
CA LEU A 204 10.11 -5.12 9.50
C LEU A 204 9.85 -6.46 8.81
N VAL A 205 10.90 -7.14 8.39
CA VAL A 205 10.80 -8.48 7.74
C VAL A 205 10.22 -9.50 8.72
N ASP A 206 10.47 -9.36 10.02
CA ASP A 206 9.95 -10.26 11.06
C ASP A 206 8.42 -10.19 11.23
N TYR A 207 7.78 -9.13 10.75
CA TYR A 207 6.32 -9.02 10.69
C TYR A 207 5.71 -9.77 9.51
N ALA A 208 6.50 -10.10 8.49
CA ALA A 208 6.02 -10.74 7.28
C ALA A 208 5.83 -12.25 7.45
N THR A 209 4.77 -12.77 6.83
CA THR A 209 4.55 -14.22 6.71
C THR A 209 5.32 -14.81 5.51
N ARG A 210 5.69 -13.95 4.55
CA ARG A 210 6.46 -14.28 3.34
C ARG A 210 7.44 -13.17 3.03
N VAL A 211 8.65 -13.52 2.66
CA VAL A 211 9.67 -12.58 2.21
C VAL A 211 9.90 -12.76 0.72
N ILE A 212 9.82 -11.67 -0.03
CA ILE A 212 10.05 -11.65 -1.47
C ILE A 212 11.32 -10.87 -1.74
N LYS A 213 12.22 -11.44 -2.50
CA LYS A 213 13.45 -10.79 -2.93
C LYS A 213 13.33 -10.36 -4.39
N ILE A 214 13.82 -9.15 -4.67
CA ILE A 214 13.93 -8.62 -6.04
C ILE A 214 15.39 -8.28 -6.31
N LYS A 215 15.92 -8.84 -7.38
CA LYS A 215 17.28 -8.55 -7.87
C LYS A 215 17.34 -8.78 -9.38
N ASP A 216 18.00 -7.89 -10.08
CA ASP A 216 18.25 -7.96 -11.52
C ASP A 216 16.97 -8.26 -12.34
N GLY A 217 15.87 -7.62 -11.97
CA GLY A 217 14.56 -7.74 -12.63
C GLY A 217 13.78 -9.02 -12.32
N VAL A 218 14.29 -9.91 -11.51
CA VAL A 218 13.68 -11.20 -11.15
C VAL A 218 13.12 -11.16 -9.72
N ILE A 219 11.99 -11.83 -9.52
CA ILE A 219 11.29 -11.95 -8.23
C ILE A 219 11.31 -13.40 -7.77
N TRP A 220 11.65 -13.65 -6.49
CA TRP A 220 11.55 -14.98 -5.89
C TRP A 220 11.23 -14.91 -4.40
N GLU A 221 10.73 -16.02 -3.84
CA GLU A 221 10.49 -16.13 -2.41
C GLU A 221 11.83 -16.32 -1.68
N GLY A 222 12.11 -15.44 -0.71
CA GLY A 222 13.26 -15.55 0.19
C GLY A 222 12.93 -16.44 1.39
N LYS A 223 13.98 -16.96 2.00
CA LYS A 223 13.90 -17.60 3.32
C LYS A 223 14.19 -16.57 4.38
#